data_f96cad42f132b974d1e4184e07cfd34d
#
_entry.id   f96cad42f132b974d1e4184e07cfd34d
#
_cell.length_a   1.000
_cell.length_b   1.000
_cell.length_c   1.000
_cell.angle_alpha   90.00
_cell.angle_beta   90.00
_cell.angle_gamma   90.00
#
_symmetry.space_group_name_H-M   'P 1'
#
loop_
_entity.id
_entity.type
_entity.pdbx_description
1 polymer ?
#
loop_
_entity_poly.entity_id
_entity_poly.type
_entity_poly.pdbx_seq_one_letter_code
_entity_poly.pdbx_strand_id
1 'polypeptide(L)'
;MMPMKPTFSLSKNSIFILEHKLGQIIEIQNYNKDPKINQKPILNIKSLMSESNSLEQGFTGFAFSPNFEEDKYIFVSYVNKKNQIVLSRFEYDDKIKQAKLSSRVELLSVERLSSEDDPYHNCGTISFNPKDNYLYICLGDTRVPESPQNIKVLSGKILRIDPFNFSENGKNYSFVRENPFTQLDGKPEILFLGFRNPWKFSFDSETGDIYIPDNGSEYIEELNIVKYENFNNYLNFGAGCFEGSYRIYDKHYVDVKNSKKICLKNINDPSMKMIEPKLQYLHESLISTNDDSYGNSIIGGVVYKNKNSIWHNHYFFADYITSNIWYLDTTKKNYIGINLYFGEYLGLTSINQVDDKLLATSDKGSIYEIILPNKKDLEKSVYNKPIIYNKLHAVDVMNRSNEIIFTTSSNFYKFLVKVRKIKEKLFDSNQ
;
A
#
# COMPACT_ATOMS: atom_id res chain seq x y z
N MET A 1 -0.98 3.23 -11.33
CA MET A 1 -1.95 4.33 -11.26
C MET A 1 -2.64 4.34 -9.92
N MET A 2 -3.03 5.49 -9.41
CA MET A 2 -3.86 5.63 -8.20
C MET A 2 -4.98 6.60 -8.53
N PRO A 3 -6.25 6.19 -8.52
CA PRO A 3 -7.33 7.15 -8.49
C PRO A 3 -7.44 7.72 -7.06
N MET A 4 -7.46 9.03 -6.95
CA MET A 4 -7.79 9.72 -5.71
C MET A 4 -8.84 10.76 -6.02
N LYS A 5 -9.88 10.81 -5.20
CA LYS A 5 -10.75 11.97 -5.13
C LYS A 5 -10.19 12.90 -4.07
N PRO A 6 -9.92 14.17 -4.38
CA PRO A 6 -9.60 15.13 -3.35
C PRO A 6 -10.80 15.27 -2.41
N THR A 7 -10.54 15.43 -1.13
CA THR A 7 -11.56 15.79 -0.14
C THR A 7 -12.06 17.23 -0.31
N PHE A 8 -11.52 17.96 -1.29
CA PHE A 8 -11.81 19.35 -1.66
C PHE A 8 -12.10 19.45 -3.16
N SER A 9 -12.71 20.56 -3.56
CA SER A 9 -13.31 20.80 -4.87
C SER A 9 -12.32 21.36 -5.89
N LEU A 10 -11.31 20.61 -6.35
CA LEU A 10 -10.60 21.00 -7.59
C LEU A 10 -11.52 20.91 -8.81
N SER A 11 -12.39 19.93 -8.87
CA SER A 11 -13.63 19.96 -9.66
C SER A 11 -14.61 18.92 -9.13
N LYS A 12 -15.89 19.26 -9.08
CA LYS A 12 -16.95 18.29 -8.79
C LYS A 12 -16.94 17.24 -9.92
N ASN A 13 -16.93 15.94 -9.57
CA ASN A 13 -16.88 14.79 -10.50
C ASN A 13 -15.54 14.54 -11.20
N SER A 14 -14.42 14.93 -10.61
CA SER A 14 -13.09 14.56 -11.09
C SER A 14 -12.42 13.53 -10.21
N ILE A 15 -11.57 12.72 -10.82
CA ILE A 15 -10.59 11.88 -10.17
C ILE A 15 -9.19 12.21 -10.67
N PHE A 16 -8.19 12.02 -9.82
CA PHE A 16 -6.80 12.26 -10.15
C PHE A 16 -6.05 10.93 -10.20
N ILE A 17 -5.29 10.73 -11.26
CA ILE A 17 -4.55 9.49 -11.52
C ILE A 17 -3.06 9.79 -11.56
N LEU A 18 -2.30 9.01 -10.83
CA LEU A 18 -0.85 9.01 -10.93
C LEU A 18 -0.43 8.08 -12.08
N GLU A 19 0.29 8.62 -13.05
CA GLU A 19 0.91 7.85 -14.12
C GLU A 19 2.38 7.61 -13.78
N HIS A 20 2.66 6.42 -13.27
CA HIS A 20 3.92 6.02 -12.67
C HIS A 20 5.15 6.25 -13.57
N LYS A 21 5.09 5.82 -14.83
CA LYS A 21 6.21 5.92 -15.78
C LYS A 21 6.27 7.27 -16.50
N LEU A 22 5.13 7.88 -16.75
CA LEU A 22 5.05 9.20 -17.38
C LEU A 22 5.41 10.32 -16.39
N GLY A 23 5.41 10.03 -15.09
CA GLY A 23 5.80 10.98 -14.07
C GLY A 23 4.81 12.13 -13.90
N GLN A 24 3.51 11.85 -14.06
CA GLN A 24 2.52 12.91 -14.05
C GLN A 24 1.26 12.54 -13.26
N ILE A 25 0.56 13.58 -12.80
CA ILE A 25 -0.78 13.49 -12.23
C ILE A 25 -1.73 14.04 -13.28
N ILE A 26 -2.67 13.22 -13.72
CA ILE A 26 -3.72 13.62 -14.65
C ILE A 26 -5.06 13.75 -13.96
N GLU A 27 -5.93 14.62 -14.47
CA GLU A 27 -7.32 14.76 -14.06
C GLU A 27 -8.23 14.06 -15.08
N ILE A 28 -9.15 13.24 -14.59
CA ILE A 28 -10.26 12.69 -15.37
C ILE A 28 -11.54 13.32 -14.86
N GLN A 29 -12.13 14.16 -15.68
CA GLN A 29 -13.39 14.86 -15.41
C GLN A 29 -14.59 13.99 -15.77
N ASN A 30 -15.72 14.22 -15.10
CA ASN A 30 -16.99 13.53 -15.37
C ASN A 30 -16.88 11.99 -15.35
N TYR A 31 -16.03 11.45 -14.46
CA TYR A 31 -15.68 10.03 -14.40
C TYR A 31 -16.90 9.12 -14.26
N ASN A 32 -18.04 9.63 -13.76
CA ASN A 32 -19.28 8.89 -13.54
C ASN A 32 -20.14 8.69 -14.80
N LYS A 33 -20.01 9.56 -15.81
CA LYS A 33 -20.92 9.59 -16.98
C LYS A 33 -20.17 9.52 -18.30
N ASP A 34 -19.43 10.55 -18.62
CA ASP A 34 -18.64 10.67 -19.83
C ASP A 34 -17.23 11.14 -19.47
N PRO A 35 -16.34 10.21 -19.07
CA PRO A 35 -15.01 10.56 -18.59
C PRO A 35 -14.19 11.24 -19.70
N LYS A 36 -13.59 12.38 -19.33
CA LYS A 36 -12.69 13.16 -20.21
C LYS A 36 -11.37 13.38 -19.50
N ILE A 37 -10.27 13.02 -20.15
CA ILE A 37 -8.93 13.32 -19.66
C ILE A 37 -8.63 14.79 -19.91
N ASN A 38 -8.20 15.50 -18.89
CA ASN A 38 -7.61 16.81 -19.07
C ASN A 38 -6.27 16.67 -19.80
N GLN A 39 -6.11 17.34 -20.94
CA GLN A 39 -4.92 17.26 -21.78
C GLN A 39 -3.65 17.79 -21.07
N LYS A 40 -3.82 18.66 -20.08
CA LYS A 40 -2.72 19.19 -19.28
C LYS A 40 -2.64 18.44 -17.95
N PRO A 41 -1.50 17.82 -17.60
CA PRO A 41 -1.33 17.19 -16.32
C PRO A 41 -1.34 18.25 -15.19
N ILE A 42 -1.87 17.87 -14.04
CA ILE A 42 -1.83 18.70 -12.83
C ILE A 42 -0.41 18.96 -12.39
N LEU A 43 0.44 17.96 -12.52
CA LEU A 43 1.89 18.03 -12.25
C LEU A 43 2.61 17.05 -13.17
N ASN A 44 3.78 17.44 -13.67
CA ASN A 44 4.67 16.56 -14.41
C ASN A 44 6.09 16.69 -13.84
N ILE A 45 6.60 15.59 -13.28
CA ILE A 45 7.95 15.50 -12.66
C ILE A 45 8.88 14.57 -13.44
N LYS A 46 8.58 14.22 -14.69
CA LYS A 46 9.38 13.28 -15.49
C LYS A 46 10.85 13.65 -15.53
N SER A 47 11.17 14.96 -15.61
CA SER A 47 12.55 15.47 -15.62
C SER A 47 13.35 15.22 -14.33
N LEU A 48 12.65 14.96 -13.21
CA LEU A 48 13.25 14.70 -11.90
C LEU A 48 13.49 13.22 -11.64
N MET A 49 12.76 12.33 -12.36
CA MET A 49 12.72 10.90 -12.09
C MET A 49 13.88 10.15 -12.73
N SER A 50 14.17 8.97 -12.16
CA SER A 50 14.98 7.94 -12.79
C SER A 50 14.38 7.50 -14.13
N GLU A 51 15.25 7.20 -15.10
CA GLU A 51 14.87 6.68 -16.42
C GLU A 51 14.74 5.15 -16.45
N SER A 52 14.81 4.51 -15.30
CA SER A 52 14.70 3.06 -15.16
C SER A 52 13.40 2.50 -15.75
N ASN A 53 13.50 1.37 -16.43
CA ASN A 53 12.36 0.59 -16.95
C ASN A 53 11.74 -0.36 -15.90
N SER A 54 12.28 -0.42 -14.69
CA SER A 54 11.75 -1.25 -13.60
C SER A 54 10.30 -0.91 -13.28
N LEU A 55 9.50 -1.90 -12.94
CA LEU A 55 8.09 -1.72 -12.56
C LEU A 55 7.93 -0.90 -11.28
N GLU A 56 8.90 -0.90 -10.36
CA GLU A 56 8.79 -0.23 -9.07
C GLU A 56 9.47 1.15 -9.01
N GLN A 57 10.39 1.47 -9.94
CA GLN A 57 11.00 2.80 -9.99
C GLN A 57 10.17 3.75 -10.84
N GLY A 58 9.90 4.92 -10.31
CA GLY A 58 9.09 5.92 -11.00
C GLY A 58 8.45 6.92 -10.05
N PHE A 59 7.29 7.42 -10.41
CA PHE A 59 6.42 8.24 -9.58
C PHE A 59 5.57 7.32 -8.72
N THR A 60 5.83 7.22 -7.41
CA THR A 60 5.31 6.15 -6.55
C THR A 60 4.11 6.56 -5.70
N GLY A 61 3.95 7.84 -5.39
CA GLY A 61 2.83 8.31 -4.58
C GLY A 61 2.58 9.81 -4.68
N PHE A 62 1.34 10.21 -4.50
CA PHE A 62 0.98 11.62 -4.31
C PHE A 62 -0.14 11.76 -3.29
N ALA A 63 -0.19 12.91 -2.65
CA ALA A 63 -1.26 13.32 -1.76
C ALA A 63 -1.46 14.85 -1.87
N PHE A 64 -2.70 15.27 -1.82
CA PHE A 64 -3.00 16.68 -1.62
C PHE A 64 -2.91 17.00 -0.13
N SER A 65 -2.59 18.26 0.19
CA SER A 65 -2.66 18.75 1.57
C SER A 65 -4.07 18.56 2.15
N PRO A 66 -4.22 18.23 3.43
CA PRO A 66 -5.53 18.30 4.10
C PRO A 66 -6.18 19.69 4.02
N ASN A 67 -5.35 20.74 3.94
CA ASN A 67 -5.78 22.15 3.82
C ASN A 67 -5.56 22.71 2.42
N PHE A 68 -5.68 21.89 1.38
CA PHE A 68 -5.33 22.25 0.00
C PHE A 68 -6.04 23.51 -0.52
N GLU A 69 -7.27 23.79 -0.08
CA GLU A 69 -7.97 25.02 -0.48
C GLU A 69 -7.25 26.30 -0.01
N GLU A 70 -6.44 26.20 1.05
CA GLU A 70 -5.71 27.31 1.66
C GLU A 70 -4.26 27.35 1.18
N ASP A 71 -3.54 26.20 1.33
CA ASP A 71 -2.08 26.12 1.14
C ASP A 71 -1.66 25.71 -0.28
N LYS A 72 -2.58 25.12 -1.05
CA LYS A 72 -2.36 24.66 -2.43
C LYS A 72 -1.21 23.65 -2.59
N TYR A 73 -0.86 22.90 -1.54
CA TYR A 73 0.26 21.97 -1.60
C TYR A 73 -0.12 20.60 -2.13
N ILE A 74 0.73 20.09 -3.03
CA ILE A 74 0.73 18.71 -3.52
C ILE A 74 2.04 18.07 -3.07
N PHE A 75 1.93 16.92 -2.40
CA PHE A 75 3.06 16.11 -1.96
C PHE A 75 3.24 14.94 -2.91
N VAL A 76 4.48 14.61 -3.21
CA VAL A 76 4.80 13.52 -4.13
C VAL A 76 6.01 12.73 -3.67
N SER A 77 6.01 11.43 -3.94
CA SER A 77 7.17 10.56 -3.77
C SER A 77 7.56 9.93 -5.10
N TYR A 78 8.85 9.83 -5.36
CA TYR A 78 9.38 9.29 -6.60
C TYR A 78 10.83 8.81 -6.41
N VAL A 79 11.31 7.98 -7.33
CA VAL A 79 12.74 7.63 -7.40
C VAL A 79 13.42 8.61 -8.37
N ASN A 80 14.43 9.32 -7.87
CA ASN A 80 15.16 10.34 -8.64
C ASN A 80 16.29 9.73 -9.50
N LYS A 81 16.96 10.57 -10.29
CA LYS A 81 18.09 10.18 -11.18
C LYS A 81 19.31 9.66 -10.43
N LYS A 82 19.42 9.92 -9.12
CA LYS A 82 20.48 9.39 -8.26
C LYS A 82 20.06 8.08 -7.56
N ASN A 83 18.99 7.44 -8.01
CA ASN A 83 18.43 6.23 -7.41
C ASN A 83 18.02 6.38 -5.93
N GLN A 84 17.57 7.57 -5.52
CA GLN A 84 17.10 7.87 -4.18
C GLN A 84 15.57 7.93 -4.19
N ILE A 85 14.92 7.49 -3.10
CA ILE A 85 13.49 7.69 -2.88
C ILE A 85 13.33 9.11 -2.30
N VAL A 86 12.62 9.96 -3.03
CA VAL A 86 12.46 11.38 -2.69
C VAL A 86 11.02 11.72 -2.41
N LEU A 87 10.80 12.46 -1.33
CA LEU A 87 9.55 13.14 -1.03
C LEU A 87 9.72 14.63 -1.30
N SER A 88 8.82 15.20 -2.08
CA SER A 88 8.81 16.64 -2.39
C SER A 88 7.40 17.22 -2.27
N ARG A 89 7.35 18.52 -1.99
CA ARG A 89 6.15 19.35 -2.00
C ARG A 89 6.20 20.32 -3.17
N PHE A 90 5.05 20.58 -3.80
CA PHE A 90 4.86 21.56 -4.87
C PHE A 90 3.66 22.44 -4.58
N GLU A 91 3.66 23.67 -5.10
CA GLU A 91 2.53 24.59 -5.04
C GLU A 91 1.71 24.50 -6.32
N TYR A 92 0.40 24.35 -6.15
CA TYR A 92 -0.57 24.39 -7.25
C TYR A 92 -1.00 25.84 -7.52
N ASP A 93 -1.09 26.21 -8.78
CA ASP A 93 -1.54 27.52 -9.23
C ASP A 93 -2.94 27.41 -9.86
N ASP A 94 -3.93 28.00 -9.20
CA ASP A 94 -5.32 27.99 -9.63
C ASP A 94 -5.54 28.68 -11.00
N LYS A 95 -4.66 29.62 -11.38
CA LYS A 95 -4.80 30.35 -12.65
C LYS A 95 -4.44 29.50 -13.85
N ILE A 96 -3.38 28.71 -13.73
CA ILE A 96 -2.92 27.80 -14.80
C ILE A 96 -3.41 26.37 -14.62
N LYS A 97 -4.03 26.07 -13.47
CA LYS A 97 -4.53 24.76 -13.05
C LYS A 97 -3.46 23.66 -13.08
N GLN A 98 -2.27 24.00 -12.66
CA GLN A 98 -1.11 23.12 -12.62
C GLN A 98 -0.23 23.45 -11.40
N ALA A 99 0.47 22.45 -10.87
CA ALA A 99 1.52 22.69 -9.90
C ALA A 99 2.81 23.19 -10.60
N LYS A 100 3.46 24.17 -10.02
CA LYS A 100 4.69 24.78 -10.54
C LYS A 100 5.89 23.89 -10.24
N LEU A 101 6.58 23.41 -11.24
CA LEU A 101 7.79 22.61 -11.04
C LEU A 101 8.90 23.41 -10.29
N SER A 102 8.95 24.73 -10.49
CA SER A 102 9.87 25.64 -9.81
C SER A 102 9.60 25.85 -8.32
N SER A 103 8.39 25.52 -7.84
CA SER A 103 8.03 25.61 -6.42
C SER A 103 8.45 24.37 -5.60
N ARG A 104 9.19 23.45 -6.21
CA ARG A 104 9.61 22.22 -5.55
C ARG A 104 10.41 22.51 -4.28
N VAL A 105 9.93 21.92 -3.18
CA VAL A 105 10.67 21.80 -1.93
C VAL A 105 10.91 20.32 -1.66
N GLU A 106 12.18 19.92 -1.61
CA GLU A 106 12.54 18.57 -1.19
C GLU A 106 12.41 18.47 0.33
N LEU A 107 11.56 17.55 0.80
CA LEU A 107 11.35 17.28 2.21
C LEU A 107 12.30 16.19 2.70
N LEU A 108 12.30 15.03 2.02
CA LEU A 108 13.09 13.89 2.42
C LEU A 108 13.73 13.25 1.19
N SER A 109 14.98 12.83 1.32
CA SER A 109 15.70 12.02 0.34
C SER A 109 16.31 10.82 1.07
N VAL A 110 15.99 9.61 0.62
CA VAL A 110 16.47 8.37 1.23
C VAL A 110 17.25 7.59 0.18
N GLU A 111 18.51 7.35 0.49
CA GLU A 111 19.34 6.51 -0.35
C GLU A 111 18.86 5.07 -0.29
N ARG A 112 18.83 4.43 -1.44
CA ARG A 112 18.60 3.00 -1.53
C ARG A 112 19.87 2.27 -1.10
N LEU A 113 19.72 1.26 -0.27
CA LEU A 113 20.85 0.52 0.29
C LEU A 113 21.35 -0.59 -0.63
N SER A 114 20.52 -1.02 -1.60
CA SER A 114 20.91 -1.99 -2.62
C SER A 114 21.82 -1.39 -3.69
N SER A 115 22.39 -2.25 -4.54
CA SER A 115 23.13 -1.82 -5.73
C SER A 115 22.25 -0.98 -6.66
N GLU A 116 22.88 -0.15 -7.51
CA GLU A 116 22.17 0.67 -8.51
C GLU A 116 21.37 -0.18 -9.50
N ASP A 117 21.79 -1.40 -9.74
CA ASP A 117 21.15 -2.34 -10.67
C ASP A 117 19.91 -3.04 -10.08
N ASP A 118 19.68 -2.94 -8.77
CA ASP A 118 18.50 -3.53 -8.12
C ASP A 118 17.41 -2.48 -7.90
N PRO A 119 16.36 -2.45 -8.73
CA PRO A 119 15.36 -1.37 -8.73
C PRO A 119 14.15 -1.64 -7.85
N TYR A 120 14.11 -2.72 -7.08
CA TYR A 120 12.91 -3.19 -6.39
C TYR A 120 12.79 -2.73 -4.94
N HIS A 121 11.62 -2.94 -4.35
CA HIS A 121 11.22 -2.65 -2.98
C HIS A 121 11.35 -1.15 -2.62
N ASN A 122 10.74 -0.31 -3.42
CA ASN A 122 10.75 1.13 -3.17
C ASN A 122 9.56 1.58 -2.31
N CYS A 123 8.39 0.94 -2.44
CA CYS A 123 7.10 1.43 -1.95
C CYS A 123 6.81 2.87 -2.39
N GLY A 124 6.94 3.84 -1.50
CA GLY A 124 6.77 5.27 -1.78
C GLY A 124 5.32 5.76 -1.76
N THR A 125 4.37 4.96 -1.28
CA THR A 125 3.01 5.44 -1.00
C THR A 125 3.06 6.48 0.10
N ILE A 126 2.34 7.58 -0.08
CA ILE A 126 2.17 8.65 0.89
C ILE A 126 0.69 8.94 1.13
N SER A 127 0.34 9.27 2.36
CA SER A 127 -1.02 9.65 2.72
C SER A 127 -1.02 10.46 4.01
N PHE A 128 -1.96 11.39 4.14
CA PHE A 128 -2.25 12.06 5.40
C PHE A 128 -3.21 11.22 6.24
N ASN A 129 -2.94 11.12 7.53
CA ASN A 129 -3.90 10.51 8.44
C ASN A 129 -4.99 11.52 8.80
N PRO A 130 -6.29 11.15 8.73
CA PRO A 130 -7.40 12.07 8.98
C PRO A 130 -7.54 12.50 10.46
N LYS A 131 -6.79 11.87 11.38
CA LYS A 131 -6.86 12.20 12.83
C LYS A 131 -5.81 13.21 13.27
N ASP A 132 -4.61 13.16 12.67
CA ASP A 132 -3.50 13.99 13.12
C ASP A 132 -2.94 14.92 12.02
N ASN A 133 -3.37 14.74 10.77
CA ASN A 133 -2.91 15.50 9.61
C ASN A 133 -1.39 15.44 9.37
N TYR A 134 -0.69 14.47 9.97
CA TYR A 134 0.69 14.20 9.62
C TYR A 134 0.79 13.42 8.31
N LEU A 135 1.92 13.55 7.64
CA LEU A 135 2.21 12.81 6.41
C LEU A 135 2.92 11.50 6.75
N TYR A 136 2.37 10.41 6.25
CA TYR A 136 2.92 9.06 6.40
C TYR A 136 3.49 8.59 5.06
N ILE A 137 4.59 7.85 5.14
CA ILE A 137 5.34 7.39 3.98
C ILE A 137 5.75 5.95 4.23
N CYS A 138 5.46 5.03 3.30
CA CYS A 138 6.08 3.71 3.32
C CYS A 138 7.40 3.70 2.56
N LEU A 139 8.35 2.96 3.05
CA LEU A 139 9.61 2.64 2.38
C LEU A 139 9.83 1.14 2.45
N GLY A 140 10.11 0.52 1.32
CA GLY A 140 10.54 -0.87 1.25
C GLY A 140 11.96 -1.06 1.76
N ASP A 141 12.38 -2.30 1.93
CA ASP A 141 13.70 -2.68 2.43
C ASP A 141 14.83 -2.44 1.41
N THR A 142 14.47 -2.03 0.18
CA THR A 142 15.37 -1.85 -0.97
C THR A 142 16.22 -3.09 -1.26
N ARG A 143 15.68 -4.28 -1.01
CA ARG A 143 16.32 -5.61 -1.14
C ARG A 143 17.54 -5.82 -0.22
N VAL A 144 17.59 -5.11 0.89
CA VAL A 144 18.59 -5.30 1.96
C VAL A 144 17.88 -5.86 3.19
N PRO A 145 17.92 -7.19 3.40
CA PRO A 145 17.08 -7.90 4.38
C PRO A 145 17.28 -7.47 5.84
N GLU A 146 18.40 -6.86 6.18
CA GLU A 146 18.67 -6.33 7.53
C GLU A 146 18.03 -4.97 7.77
N SER A 147 17.74 -4.24 6.69
CA SER A 147 17.27 -2.84 6.80
C SER A 147 15.94 -2.73 7.54
N PRO A 148 14.95 -3.63 7.41
CA PRO A 148 13.70 -3.55 8.16
C PRO A 148 13.89 -3.52 9.67
N GLN A 149 14.92 -4.21 10.18
CA GLN A 149 15.19 -4.33 11.61
C GLN A 149 16.20 -3.29 12.14
N ASN A 150 16.79 -2.48 11.26
CA ASN A 150 17.80 -1.49 11.63
C ASN A 150 17.17 -0.10 11.84
N ILE A 151 17.10 0.37 13.08
CA ILE A 151 16.52 1.70 13.41
C ILE A 151 17.38 2.89 12.96
N LYS A 152 18.59 2.67 12.46
CA LYS A 152 19.50 3.73 11.95
C LYS A 152 19.24 4.08 10.49
N VAL A 153 18.43 3.29 9.78
CA VAL A 153 18.08 3.50 8.38
C VAL A 153 16.56 3.63 8.22
N LEU A 154 16.12 4.31 7.16
CA LEU A 154 14.70 4.56 6.91
C LEU A 154 14.05 3.48 6.03
N SER A 155 14.84 2.62 5.39
CA SER A 155 14.33 1.52 4.54
C SER A 155 13.61 0.45 5.38
N GLY A 156 12.55 -0.14 4.83
CA GLY A 156 11.72 -1.15 5.51
C GLY A 156 10.87 -0.59 6.66
N LYS A 157 10.29 0.60 6.48
CA LYS A 157 9.61 1.37 7.53
C LYS A 157 8.32 2.02 7.05
N ILE A 158 7.45 2.32 8.01
CA ILE A 158 6.46 3.40 7.87
C ILE A 158 7.00 4.60 8.65
N LEU A 159 7.13 5.73 7.96
CA LEU A 159 7.56 7.01 8.53
C LEU A 159 6.36 7.90 8.80
N ARG A 160 6.47 8.80 9.80
CA ARG A 160 5.51 9.85 10.09
C ARG A 160 6.24 11.17 10.33
N ILE A 161 5.91 12.20 9.57
CA ILE A 161 6.51 13.54 9.63
C ILE A 161 5.44 14.63 9.62
N ASP A 162 5.79 15.79 10.13
CA ASP A 162 5.03 17.01 9.96
C ASP A 162 5.61 17.81 8.77
N PRO A 163 4.95 17.84 7.61
CA PRO A 163 5.52 18.44 6.40
C PRO A 163 5.25 19.96 6.31
N PHE A 164 4.58 20.55 7.29
CA PHE A 164 4.19 21.97 7.29
C PHE A 164 5.12 22.83 8.14
N ASN A 165 5.81 22.24 9.11
CA ASN A 165 6.72 22.92 10.00
C ASN A 165 8.17 22.59 9.66
N PHE A 166 9.04 23.59 9.78
CA PHE A 166 10.49 23.40 9.59
C PHE A 166 11.13 22.94 10.91
N SER A 167 12.11 22.04 10.81
CA SER A 167 12.86 21.64 11.99
C SER A 167 13.97 22.66 12.31
N GLU A 168 14.33 22.78 13.59
CA GLU A 168 15.47 23.57 14.05
C GLU A 168 16.80 23.15 13.40
N ASN A 169 16.87 21.91 12.91
CA ASN A 169 18.05 21.34 12.23
C ASN A 169 18.11 21.65 10.71
N GLY A 170 17.29 22.60 10.21
CA GLY A 170 17.30 23.01 8.81
C GLY A 170 16.64 22.05 7.82
N LYS A 171 15.90 21.05 8.30
CA LYS A 171 15.05 20.20 7.44
C LYS A 171 13.77 20.95 7.07
N ASN A 172 13.25 20.69 5.88
CA ASN A 172 12.00 21.26 5.38
C ASN A 172 10.73 20.55 5.95
N TYR A 173 10.87 19.83 7.04
CA TYR A 173 9.80 19.18 7.82
C TYR A 173 10.21 19.05 9.27
N SER A 174 9.26 18.85 10.17
CA SER A 174 9.52 18.56 11.57
C SER A 174 9.29 17.10 11.92
N PHE A 175 9.98 16.65 12.97
CA PHE A 175 9.72 15.35 13.58
C PHE A 175 8.45 15.40 14.42
N VAL A 176 7.71 14.30 14.39
CA VAL A 176 6.59 14.10 15.31
C VAL A 176 7.15 13.56 16.62
N ARG A 177 6.95 14.32 17.71
CA ARG A 177 7.54 13.97 19.03
C ARG A 177 7.06 12.64 19.56
N GLU A 178 5.84 12.26 19.21
CA GLU A 178 5.19 11.01 19.61
C GLU A 178 5.66 9.80 18.80
N ASN A 179 6.55 9.99 17.82
CA ASN A 179 7.16 8.85 17.14
C ASN A 179 7.98 8.04 18.16
N PRO A 180 7.73 6.73 18.28
CA PRO A 180 8.31 5.94 19.36
C PRO A 180 9.85 5.90 19.31
N PHE A 181 10.44 5.92 18.13
CA PHE A 181 11.88 5.80 17.92
C PHE A 181 12.68 7.09 18.18
N THR A 182 12.02 8.23 18.43
CA THR A 182 12.69 9.48 18.80
C THR A 182 13.45 9.36 20.13
N GLN A 183 12.96 8.51 21.03
CA GLN A 183 13.56 8.30 22.35
C GLN A 183 14.67 7.23 22.33
N LEU A 184 14.76 6.46 21.25
CA LEU A 184 15.85 5.51 21.02
C LEU A 184 16.89 6.19 20.12
N ASP A 185 18.10 5.70 20.11
CA ASP A 185 19.13 6.18 19.20
C ASP A 185 18.82 5.74 17.73
N GLY A 186 17.57 5.95 17.31
CA GLY A 186 17.00 5.65 16.00
C GLY A 186 16.76 6.89 15.16
N LYS A 187 16.24 6.70 13.94
CA LYS A 187 15.77 7.81 13.11
C LYS A 187 14.42 8.30 13.63
N PRO A 188 14.27 9.61 13.90
CA PRO A 188 13.06 10.15 14.52
C PRO A 188 11.83 10.13 13.61
N GLU A 189 12.00 9.93 12.32
CA GLU A 189 10.93 9.77 11.35
C GLU A 189 10.19 8.44 11.47
N ILE A 190 10.81 7.43 12.08
CA ILE A 190 10.27 6.06 12.14
C ILE A 190 9.05 6.02 13.05
N LEU A 191 7.93 5.59 12.49
CA LEU A 191 6.73 5.22 13.24
C LEU A 191 6.69 3.72 13.52
N PHE A 192 6.84 2.90 12.47
CA PHE A 192 6.85 1.44 12.56
C PHE A 192 8.03 0.87 11.77
N LEU A 193 8.56 -0.26 12.23
CA LEU A 193 9.65 -0.96 11.55
C LEU A 193 9.27 -2.41 11.21
N GLY A 194 10.08 -3.03 10.36
CA GLY A 194 9.92 -4.45 10.06
C GLY A 194 9.02 -4.72 8.86
N PHE A 195 9.14 -3.94 7.78
CA PHE A 195 8.45 -4.16 6.52
C PHE A 195 9.44 -4.53 5.40
N ARG A 196 8.99 -5.41 4.49
CA ARG A 196 9.75 -5.77 3.30
C ARG A 196 9.43 -4.84 2.13
N ASN A 197 8.18 -4.82 1.68
CA ASN A 197 7.71 -3.92 0.61
C ASN A 197 6.22 -3.60 0.83
N PRO A 198 5.88 -2.69 1.76
CA PRO A 198 4.51 -2.42 2.21
C PRO A 198 3.73 -1.61 1.18
N TRP A 199 3.21 -2.28 0.14
CA TRP A 199 2.64 -1.63 -1.04
C TRP A 199 1.22 -1.12 -0.79
N LYS A 200 1.03 0.21 -0.88
CA LYS A 200 -0.29 0.86 -0.84
C LYS A 200 -1.04 0.77 0.49
N PHE A 201 -0.40 1.19 1.58
CA PHE A 201 -1.14 1.36 2.82
C PHE A 201 -2.28 2.39 2.69
N SER A 202 -3.28 2.27 3.54
CA SER A 202 -4.39 3.22 3.62
C SER A 202 -4.85 3.43 5.06
N PHE A 203 -5.56 4.55 5.27
CA PHE A 203 -6.22 4.84 6.53
C PHE A 203 -7.73 4.62 6.44
N ASP A 204 -8.31 4.13 7.52
CA ASP A 204 -9.73 4.27 7.75
C ASP A 204 -10.04 5.76 7.96
N SER A 205 -10.88 6.33 7.11
CA SER A 205 -11.16 7.78 7.11
C SER A 205 -11.92 8.27 8.35
N GLU A 206 -12.55 7.37 9.11
CA GLU A 206 -13.29 7.71 10.33
C GLU A 206 -12.47 7.46 11.60
N THR A 207 -11.69 6.37 11.65
CA THR A 207 -10.96 5.97 12.86
C THR A 207 -9.49 6.38 12.85
N GLY A 208 -8.90 6.59 11.67
CA GLY A 208 -7.46 6.83 11.50
C GLY A 208 -6.61 5.57 11.60
N ASP A 209 -7.23 4.39 11.76
CA ASP A 209 -6.53 3.10 11.78
C ASP A 209 -5.81 2.87 10.45
N ILE A 210 -4.62 2.29 10.49
CA ILE A 210 -3.82 2.02 9.29
C ILE A 210 -3.89 0.55 8.89
N TYR A 211 -4.04 0.32 7.58
CA TYR A 211 -4.04 -0.97 6.91
C TYR A 211 -2.80 -1.04 6.03
N ILE A 212 -1.89 -1.96 6.32
CA ILE A 212 -0.58 -2.05 5.68
C ILE A 212 -0.44 -3.45 5.09
N PRO A 213 -0.64 -3.63 3.77
CA PRO A 213 -0.23 -4.84 3.09
C PRO A 213 1.29 -4.86 3.01
N ASP A 214 1.92 -6.00 3.21
CA ASP A 214 3.36 -6.16 3.02
C ASP A 214 3.66 -7.40 2.18
N ASN A 215 4.37 -7.19 1.09
CA ASN A 215 4.70 -8.26 0.15
C ASN A 215 5.76 -9.18 0.73
N GLY A 216 5.43 -10.46 0.80
CA GLY A 216 6.33 -11.51 1.19
C GLY A 216 7.43 -11.80 0.16
N SER A 217 8.37 -12.69 0.51
CA SER A 217 9.45 -13.05 -0.38
C SER A 217 9.11 -14.28 -1.22
N GLU A 218 8.77 -15.38 -0.54
CA GLU A 218 8.61 -16.67 -1.19
C GLU A 218 7.42 -17.48 -0.70
N TYR A 219 6.87 -17.12 0.47
CA TYR A 219 5.92 -17.99 1.16
C TYR A 219 4.58 -17.35 1.46
N ILE A 220 4.57 -16.11 1.99
CA ILE A 220 3.40 -15.54 2.66
C ILE A 220 3.26 -14.06 2.37
N GLU A 221 2.11 -13.68 1.85
CA GLU A 221 1.64 -12.30 1.80
C GLU A 221 0.90 -11.93 3.09
N GLU A 222 1.01 -10.70 3.55
CA GLU A 222 0.44 -10.31 4.83
C GLU A 222 -0.28 -8.95 4.81
N LEU A 223 -1.33 -8.85 5.62
CA LEU A 223 -2.02 -7.61 5.90
C LEU A 223 -1.89 -7.27 7.38
N ASN A 224 -1.26 -6.16 7.66
CA ASN A 224 -1.09 -5.62 8.99
C ASN A 224 -2.10 -4.52 9.26
N ILE A 225 -2.71 -4.50 10.46
CA ILE A 225 -3.69 -3.49 10.85
C ILE A 225 -3.31 -2.95 12.22
N VAL A 226 -3.16 -1.63 12.32
CA VAL A 226 -2.85 -0.96 13.58
C VAL A 226 -3.94 0.05 13.89
N LYS A 227 -4.48 -0.03 15.10
CA LYS A 227 -5.39 0.98 15.63
C LYS A 227 -4.66 2.27 15.93
N TYR A 228 -5.25 3.42 15.59
CA TYR A 228 -4.64 4.74 15.76
C TYR A 228 -4.14 4.98 17.19
N GLU A 229 -4.87 4.53 18.20
CA GLU A 229 -4.50 4.63 19.62
C GLU A 229 -3.16 3.93 19.98
N ASN A 230 -2.69 3.02 19.13
CA ASN A 230 -1.45 2.25 19.32
C ASN A 230 -0.24 2.83 18.56
N PHE A 231 -0.38 3.96 17.87
CA PHE A 231 0.68 4.49 17.00
C PHE A 231 1.94 4.93 17.77
N ASN A 232 1.81 5.24 19.03
CA ASN A 232 2.94 5.65 19.85
C ASN A 232 3.70 4.48 20.51
N ASN A 233 3.35 3.22 20.19
CA ASN A 233 4.02 2.04 20.68
C ASN A 233 5.18 1.62 19.77
N TYR A 234 6.21 0.99 20.34
CA TYR A 234 7.30 0.37 19.58
C TYR A 234 6.81 -0.91 18.89
N LEU A 235 6.34 -0.80 17.66
CA LEU A 235 5.78 -1.91 16.89
C LEU A 235 6.76 -2.37 15.80
N ASN A 236 7.02 -3.69 15.79
CA ASN A 236 7.88 -4.35 14.81
C ASN A 236 7.09 -5.43 14.06
N PHE A 237 7.00 -5.32 12.75
CA PHE A 237 6.21 -6.22 11.89
C PHE A 237 7.01 -7.40 11.34
N GLY A 238 8.28 -7.52 11.67
CA GLY A 238 9.03 -8.75 11.58
C GLY A 238 9.82 -8.97 10.31
N ALA A 239 9.59 -8.23 9.22
CA ALA A 239 10.32 -8.45 7.97
C ALA A 239 11.83 -8.45 8.17
N GLY A 240 12.54 -9.33 7.45
CA GLY A 240 13.93 -9.67 7.66
C GLY A 240 14.17 -10.76 8.70
N CYS A 241 13.17 -11.02 9.59
CA CYS A 241 13.20 -12.09 10.59
C CYS A 241 12.07 -13.09 10.38
N PHE A 242 10.94 -12.60 9.93
CA PHE A 242 9.72 -13.36 9.66
C PHE A 242 9.18 -13.01 8.28
N GLU A 243 8.39 -13.89 7.72
CA GLU A 243 7.53 -13.70 6.58
C GLU A 243 6.15 -14.20 7.01
N GLY A 244 5.21 -13.27 7.17
CA GLY A 244 4.00 -13.57 7.92
C GLY A 244 4.30 -14.01 9.35
N SER A 245 3.70 -15.10 9.79
CA SER A 245 4.00 -15.75 11.07
C SER A 245 5.18 -16.75 11.00
N TYR A 246 5.81 -16.88 9.83
CA TYR A 246 6.87 -17.85 9.59
C TYR A 246 8.26 -17.25 9.83
N ARG A 247 9.10 -17.96 10.60
CA ARG A 247 10.46 -17.55 10.96
C ARG A 247 11.44 -17.88 9.84
N ILE A 248 12.07 -16.86 9.22
CA ILE A 248 12.97 -17.03 8.08
C ILE A 248 14.47 -16.88 8.41
N TYR A 249 14.84 -16.27 9.53
CA TYR A 249 16.25 -15.99 9.86
C TYR A 249 17.11 -17.23 10.12
N ASP A 250 16.51 -18.39 10.27
CA ASP A 250 17.21 -19.66 10.39
C ASP A 250 17.45 -20.39 9.06
N LYS A 251 16.98 -19.80 7.94
CA LYS A 251 17.04 -20.41 6.60
C LYS A 251 18.01 -19.69 5.68
N HIS A 252 18.48 -20.39 4.66
CA HIS A 252 19.65 -20.08 3.83
C HIS A 252 19.57 -18.84 2.91
N TYR A 253 18.50 -18.03 2.97
CA TYR A 253 18.25 -16.96 2.02
C TYR A 253 18.78 -15.57 2.43
N VAL A 254 19.27 -15.45 3.63
CA VAL A 254 19.79 -14.18 4.14
C VAL A 254 21.23 -14.39 4.54
N ASP A 255 22.11 -13.40 4.36
CA ASP A 255 23.46 -13.44 4.93
C ASP A 255 23.33 -13.63 6.45
N VAL A 256 23.40 -14.91 6.82
CA VAL A 256 22.76 -15.47 8.02
C VAL A 256 23.33 -14.91 9.30
N LYS A 257 24.59 -14.41 9.31
CA LYS A 257 25.25 -14.00 10.56
C LYS A 257 24.74 -12.66 11.09
N ASN A 258 24.62 -11.65 10.25
CA ASN A 258 24.22 -10.31 10.68
C ASN A 258 22.71 -10.22 10.91
N SER A 259 21.91 -10.77 10.00
CA SER A 259 20.46 -10.78 10.11
C SER A 259 19.98 -11.55 11.34
N LYS A 260 20.53 -12.74 11.59
CA LYS A 260 20.22 -13.53 12.79
C LYS A 260 20.52 -12.77 14.08
N LYS A 261 21.65 -12.07 14.14
CA LYS A 261 22.05 -11.29 15.32
C LYS A 261 21.08 -10.13 15.58
N ILE A 262 20.69 -9.40 14.53
CA ILE A 262 19.75 -8.28 14.63
C ILE A 262 18.36 -8.81 15.01
N CYS A 263 17.90 -9.89 14.39
CA CYS A 263 16.62 -10.52 14.70
C CYS A 263 16.55 -10.97 16.16
N LEU A 264 17.55 -11.70 16.64
CA LEU A 264 17.57 -12.18 18.03
C LEU A 264 17.62 -11.02 19.03
N LYS A 265 18.35 -9.94 18.72
CA LYS A 265 18.35 -8.73 19.53
C LYS A 265 16.96 -8.12 19.64
N ASN A 266 16.29 -7.90 18.52
CA ASN A 266 15.00 -7.21 18.47
C ASN A 266 13.86 -8.07 19.03
N ILE A 267 13.87 -9.39 18.76
CA ILE A 267 12.86 -10.32 19.29
C ILE A 267 12.94 -10.44 20.82
N ASN A 268 14.15 -10.36 21.39
CA ASN A 268 14.37 -10.46 22.83
C ASN A 268 14.33 -9.10 23.54
N ASP A 269 14.12 -7.99 22.81
CA ASP A 269 13.99 -6.67 23.41
C ASP A 269 12.57 -6.52 24.01
N PRO A 270 12.43 -6.42 25.35
CA PRO A 270 11.12 -6.34 25.99
C PRO A 270 10.37 -5.03 25.68
N SER A 271 11.07 -4.00 25.24
CA SER A 271 10.45 -2.73 24.84
C SER A 271 9.84 -2.78 23.43
N MET A 272 10.26 -3.73 22.61
CA MET A 272 9.85 -3.86 21.21
C MET A 272 8.79 -4.97 21.07
N LYS A 273 7.57 -4.57 20.74
CA LYS A 273 6.49 -5.52 20.53
C LYS A 273 6.51 -6.04 19.09
N MET A 274 6.76 -7.35 18.93
CA MET A 274 6.55 -8.04 17.66
C MET A 274 5.05 -8.16 17.36
N ILE A 275 4.66 -7.80 16.15
CA ILE A 275 3.28 -7.80 15.68
C ILE A 275 3.11 -8.91 14.63
N GLU A 276 2.23 -9.86 14.92
CA GLU A 276 1.79 -10.82 13.91
C GLU A 276 0.79 -10.16 12.95
N PRO A 277 0.82 -10.52 11.65
CA PRO A 277 -0.15 -10.02 10.68
C PRO A 277 -1.58 -10.37 11.10
N LYS A 278 -2.51 -9.49 10.77
CA LYS A 278 -3.94 -9.71 11.04
C LYS A 278 -4.56 -10.68 10.07
N LEU A 279 -3.99 -10.77 8.88
CA LEU A 279 -4.39 -11.68 7.83
C LEU A 279 -3.15 -12.02 7.01
N GLN A 280 -3.07 -13.28 6.56
CA GLN A 280 -1.98 -13.75 5.71
C GLN A 280 -2.49 -14.85 4.78
N TYR A 281 -1.85 -14.98 3.60
CA TYR A 281 -2.13 -16.05 2.64
C TYR A 281 -0.86 -16.54 1.97
N LEU A 282 -0.90 -17.77 1.46
CA LEU A 282 0.26 -18.43 0.88
C LEU A 282 0.49 -18.01 -0.57
N HIS A 283 1.74 -18.06 -1.00
CA HIS A 283 2.09 -18.00 -2.43
C HIS A 283 1.59 -19.26 -3.17
N GLU A 284 1.26 -19.07 -4.45
CA GLU A 284 0.75 -20.12 -5.32
C GLU A 284 1.64 -21.37 -5.36
N SER A 285 2.95 -21.18 -5.33
CA SER A 285 3.95 -22.26 -5.37
C SER A 285 3.84 -23.27 -4.22
N LEU A 286 3.13 -22.89 -3.14
CA LEU A 286 2.98 -23.69 -1.92
C LEU A 286 1.63 -24.40 -1.83
N ILE A 287 0.73 -24.19 -2.80
CA ILE A 287 -0.64 -24.67 -2.75
C ILE A 287 -0.81 -25.83 -3.73
N SER A 288 -1.42 -26.93 -3.26
CA SER A 288 -1.85 -28.01 -4.12
C SER A 288 -3.14 -27.65 -4.87
N THR A 289 -3.06 -27.62 -6.11
CA THR A 289 -3.93 -27.50 -7.30
C THR A 289 -5.44 -27.20 -7.22
N ASN A 290 -6.08 -26.84 -6.10
CA ASN A 290 -7.51 -26.53 -6.07
C ASN A 290 -7.94 -25.51 -5.01
N ASP A 291 -7.02 -24.71 -4.49
CA ASP A 291 -7.32 -23.67 -3.51
C ASP A 291 -7.18 -22.28 -4.15
N ASP A 292 -8.28 -21.51 -4.20
CA ASP A 292 -8.32 -20.18 -4.80
C ASP A 292 -7.89 -19.08 -3.79
N SER A 293 -7.33 -19.45 -2.64
CA SER A 293 -6.93 -18.54 -1.55
C SER A 293 -5.46 -18.13 -1.60
N TYR A 294 -4.87 -18.10 -2.77
CA TYR A 294 -3.47 -17.77 -2.97
C TYR A 294 -3.27 -16.46 -3.74
N GLY A 295 -2.07 -15.96 -3.64
CA GLY A 295 -1.57 -14.83 -4.43
C GLY A 295 -0.06 -14.77 -4.33
N ASN A 296 0.55 -13.79 -4.96
CA ASN A 296 2.00 -13.66 -4.95
C ASN A 296 2.46 -12.21 -4.79
N SER A 297 1.53 -11.26 -4.62
CA SER A 297 1.86 -9.86 -4.40
C SER A 297 0.63 -9.09 -3.93
N ILE A 298 0.48 -8.95 -2.62
CA ILE A 298 -0.62 -8.21 -2.04
C ILE A 298 -0.55 -6.73 -2.41
N ILE A 299 -1.68 -6.16 -2.81
CA ILE A 299 -1.85 -4.72 -2.93
C ILE A 299 -2.89 -4.25 -1.92
N GLY A 300 -2.63 -3.09 -1.34
CA GLY A 300 -3.57 -2.47 -0.42
C GLY A 300 -4.82 -1.96 -1.12
N GLY A 301 -5.74 -1.54 -0.28
CA GLY A 301 -7.01 -1.04 -0.72
C GLY A 301 -7.58 -0.02 0.25
N VAL A 302 -8.87 -0.12 0.57
CA VAL A 302 -9.59 0.91 1.32
C VAL A 302 -10.69 0.33 2.20
N VAL A 303 -10.92 0.96 3.35
CA VAL A 303 -12.15 0.73 4.14
C VAL A 303 -13.29 1.50 3.50
N TYR A 304 -14.32 0.77 3.04
CA TYR A 304 -15.47 1.35 2.36
C TYR A 304 -16.42 2.04 3.35
N LYS A 305 -16.73 3.30 3.12
CA LYS A 305 -17.46 4.17 4.08
C LYS A 305 -18.82 4.69 3.56
N ASN A 306 -19.47 3.98 2.65
CA ASN A 306 -20.85 4.31 2.28
C ASN A 306 -21.82 3.74 3.32
N LYS A 307 -22.41 4.61 4.17
CA LYS A 307 -23.33 4.24 5.25
C LYS A 307 -24.64 3.61 4.76
N ASN A 308 -25.00 3.80 3.50
CA ASN A 308 -26.20 3.21 2.89
C ASN A 308 -25.94 1.81 2.31
N SER A 309 -24.72 1.33 2.37
CA SER A 309 -24.30 0.04 1.84
C SER A 309 -24.17 -1.00 2.95
N ILE A 310 -24.53 -2.25 2.66
CA ILE A 310 -24.23 -3.41 3.51
C ILE A 310 -22.72 -3.64 3.66
N TRP A 311 -21.91 -3.04 2.79
CA TRP A 311 -20.46 -3.10 2.77
C TRP A 311 -19.78 -2.00 3.59
N HIS A 312 -20.57 -1.17 4.28
CA HIS A 312 -20.00 -0.16 5.18
C HIS A 312 -19.07 -0.83 6.21
N ASN A 313 -17.89 -0.23 6.43
CA ASN A 313 -16.85 -0.77 7.29
C ASN A 313 -16.25 -2.13 6.84
N HIS A 314 -16.22 -2.38 5.54
CA HIS A 314 -15.43 -3.48 5.00
C HIS A 314 -14.16 -2.94 4.33
N TYR A 315 -13.04 -3.57 4.61
CA TYR A 315 -11.78 -3.29 3.92
C TYR A 315 -11.67 -4.18 2.69
N PHE A 316 -11.46 -3.57 1.53
CA PHE A 316 -11.25 -4.25 0.26
C PHE A 316 -9.79 -4.17 -0.13
N PHE A 317 -9.19 -5.27 -0.55
CA PHE A 317 -7.81 -5.37 -0.99
C PHE A 317 -7.68 -6.43 -2.09
N ALA A 318 -6.52 -6.51 -2.75
CA ALA A 318 -6.34 -7.44 -3.85
C ALA A 318 -4.90 -7.99 -3.91
N ASP A 319 -4.69 -8.88 -4.87
CA ASP A 319 -3.38 -9.39 -5.27
C ASP A 319 -3.06 -8.96 -6.71
N TYR A 320 -1.83 -8.49 -6.94
CA TYR A 320 -1.38 -8.00 -8.24
C TYR A 320 -1.28 -9.12 -9.28
N ILE A 321 -0.73 -10.27 -8.88
CA ILE A 321 -0.44 -11.38 -9.79
C ILE A 321 -1.71 -12.14 -10.16
N THR A 322 -2.55 -12.46 -9.20
CA THR A 322 -3.77 -13.24 -9.43
C THR A 322 -4.98 -12.38 -9.76
N SER A 323 -4.94 -11.09 -9.41
CA SER A 323 -6.09 -10.17 -9.44
C SER A 323 -7.26 -10.60 -8.56
N ASN A 324 -7.03 -11.50 -7.62
CA ASN A 324 -8.00 -11.82 -6.59
C ASN A 324 -8.34 -10.57 -5.78
N ILE A 325 -9.62 -10.37 -5.49
CA ILE A 325 -10.11 -9.28 -4.64
C ILE A 325 -10.78 -9.90 -3.42
N TRP A 326 -10.36 -9.45 -2.26
CA TRP A 326 -10.93 -9.89 -0.99
C TRP A 326 -11.52 -8.71 -0.21
N TYR A 327 -12.37 -9.04 0.73
CA TYR A 327 -12.84 -8.10 1.74
C TYR A 327 -12.73 -8.69 3.14
N LEU A 328 -12.66 -7.84 4.14
CA LEU A 328 -12.81 -8.21 5.55
C LEU A 328 -13.73 -7.20 6.26
N ASP A 329 -14.50 -7.68 7.23
CA ASP A 329 -15.33 -6.85 8.08
C ASP A 329 -14.50 -6.25 9.21
N THR A 330 -14.26 -4.94 9.18
CA THR A 330 -13.41 -4.24 10.14
C THR A 330 -14.03 -4.13 11.54
N THR A 331 -15.32 -4.42 11.67
CA THR A 331 -16.06 -4.40 12.95
C THR A 331 -15.86 -5.68 13.76
N LYS A 332 -15.37 -6.74 13.14
CA LYS A 332 -15.12 -8.03 13.80
C LYS A 332 -13.78 -8.02 14.53
N LYS A 333 -13.71 -8.74 15.65
CA LYS A 333 -12.44 -8.95 16.38
C LYS A 333 -11.49 -9.91 15.64
N ASN A 334 -12.06 -10.93 15.01
CA ASN A 334 -11.32 -11.90 14.20
C ASN A 334 -11.49 -11.51 12.73
N TYR A 335 -10.41 -11.08 12.11
CA TYR A 335 -10.40 -10.74 10.69
C TYR A 335 -10.39 -12.02 9.86
N ILE A 336 -11.33 -12.09 8.94
CA ILE A 336 -11.45 -13.18 7.98
C ILE A 336 -11.56 -12.53 6.62
N GLY A 337 -10.60 -12.80 5.74
CA GLY A 337 -10.70 -12.38 4.35
C GLY A 337 -11.65 -13.29 3.59
N ILE A 338 -12.54 -12.70 2.83
CA ILE A 338 -13.48 -13.43 1.98
C ILE A 338 -13.24 -13.02 0.55
N ASN A 339 -13.05 -14.01 -0.33
CA ASN A 339 -12.81 -13.76 -1.75
C ASN A 339 -14.08 -13.19 -2.41
N LEU A 340 -13.93 -12.07 -3.11
CA LEU A 340 -14.98 -11.38 -3.81
C LEU A 340 -14.89 -11.57 -5.33
N TYR A 341 -13.68 -11.64 -5.85
CA TYR A 341 -13.40 -11.79 -7.27
C TYR A 341 -12.28 -12.80 -7.46
N PHE A 342 -12.53 -13.73 -8.36
CA PHE A 342 -11.57 -14.68 -8.86
C PHE A 342 -11.75 -14.75 -10.39
N GLY A 343 -10.74 -14.37 -11.14
CA GLY A 343 -10.89 -14.25 -12.57
C GLY A 343 -9.60 -14.09 -13.35
N GLU A 344 -9.70 -13.44 -14.50
CA GLU A 344 -8.56 -13.18 -15.35
C GLU A 344 -7.61 -12.14 -14.73
N TYR A 345 -6.32 -12.23 -15.08
CA TYR A 345 -5.32 -11.26 -14.69
C TYR A 345 -5.65 -9.85 -15.18
N LEU A 346 -5.94 -8.96 -14.25
CA LEU A 346 -6.26 -7.55 -14.49
C LEU A 346 -5.04 -6.63 -14.29
N GLY A 347 -4.00 -7.09 -13.60
CA GLY A 347 -2.83 -6.29 -13.24
C GLY A 347 -3.18 -5.15 -12.28
N LEU A 348 -3.96 -5.45 -11.24
CA LEU A 348 -4.45 -4.45 -10.30
C LEU A 348 -3.30 -3.82 -9.52
N THR A 349 -3.27 -2.50 -9.41
CA THR A 349 -2.22 -1.74 -8.72
C THR A 349 -2.72 -0.96 -7.52
N SER A 350 -4.02 -0.70 -7.41
CA SER A 350 -4.65 -0.09 -6.25
C SER A 350 -6.16 -0.27 -6.25
N ILE A 351 -6.79 -0.22 -5.07
CA ILE A 351 -8.24 -0.08 -4.88
C ILE A 351 -8.49 1.15 -4.02
N ASN A 352 -9.42 2.01 -4.42
CA ASN A 352 -9.77 3.22 -3.71
C ASN A 352 -11.28 3.45 -3.74
N GLN A 353 -11.80 4.09 -2.70
CA GLN A 353 -13.17 4.60 -2.70
C GLN A 353 -13.21 5.99 -3.31
N VAL A 354 -14.13 6.19 -4.25
CA VAL A 354 -14.45 7.49 -4.83
C VAL A 354 -15.97 7.65 -4.80
N ASP A 355 -16.46 8.58 -4.01
CA ASP A 355 -17.88 8.69 -3.65
C ASP A 355 -18.41 7.37 -3.04
N ASP A 356 -19.41 6.78 -3.66
CA ASP A 356 -20.02 5.50 -3.30
C ASP A 356 -19.49 4.30 -4.10
N LYS A 357 -18.42 4.50 -4.89
CA LYS A 357 -17.84 3.50 -5.77
C LYS A 357 -16.48 3.02 -5.28
N LEU A 358 -16.16 1.77 -5.57
CA LEU A 358 -14.81 1.25 -5.49
C LEU A 358 -14.19 1.26 -6.90
N LEU A 359 -13.08 1.97 -7.05
CA LEU A 359 -12.32 2.04 -8.29
C LEU A 359 -10.96 1.37 -8.10
N ALA A 360 -10.62 0.47 -9.01
CA ALA A 360 -9.31 -0.16 -9.08
C ALA A 360 -8.55 0.32 -10.32
N THR A 361 -7.24 0.52 -10.18
CA THR A 361 -6.35 0.82 -11.30
C THR A 361 -5.51 -0.37 -11.68
N SER A 362 -5.04 -0.39 -12.92
CA SER A 362 -4.25 -1.46 -13.51
C SER A 362 -2.95 -0.93 -14.11
N ASP A 363 -1.91 -1.75 -14.12
CA ASP A 363 -0.67 -1.51 -14.84
C ASP A 363 -0.87 -1.45 -16.37
N LYS A 364 -1.97 -2.06 -16.85
CA LYS A 364 -2.40 -2.00 -18.27
C LYS A 364 -3.05 -0.67 -18.67
N GLY A 365 -3.02 0.34 -17.79
CA GLY A 365 -3.62 1.66 -18.08
C GLY A 365 -5.15 1.70 -17.98
N SER A 366 -5.78 0.71 -17.35
CA SER A 366 -7.23 0.65 -17.19
C SER A 366 -7.68 1.07 -15.80
N ILE A 367 -8.91 1.59 -15.71
CA ILE A 367 -9.61 1.84 -14.47
C ILE A 367 -10.86 0.96 -14.45
N TYR A 368 -11.03 0.20 -13.39
CA TYR A 368 -12.17 -0.69 -13.21
C TYR A 368 -13.06 -0.19 -12.07
N GLU A 369 -14.36 -0.27 -12.25
CA GLU A 369 -15.33 -0.14 -11.18
C GLU A 369 -15.63 -1.52 -10.61
N ILE A 370 -15.39 -1.71 -9.30
CA ILE A 370 -15.75 -2.92 -8.58
C ILE A 370 -17.21 -2.78 -8.13
N ILE A 371 -18.09 -3.53 -8.79
CA ILE A 371 -19.53 -3.51 -8.48
C ILE A 371 -19.81 -4.51 -7.37
N LEU A 372 -20.10 -3.99 -6.18
CA LEU A 372 -20.37 -4.81 -5.01
C LEU A 372 -21.76 -5.47 -5.11
N PRO A 373 -21.87 -6.77 -4.77
CA PRO A 373 -23.16 -7.47 -4.75
C PRO A 373 -24.09 -6.87 -3.70
N ASN A 374 -25.39 -6.89 -4.00
CA ASN A 374 -26.41 -6.48 -3.03
C ASN A 374 -26.78 -7.64 -2.09
N LYS A 375 -27.59 -7.36 -1.05
CA LYS A 375 -27.98 -8.35 -0.05
C LYS A 375 -28.67 -9.58 -0.65
N LYS A 376 -29.52 -9.39 -1.69
CA LYS A 376 -30.23 -10.51 -2.34
C LYS A 376 -29.27 -11.42 -3.11
N ASP A 377 -28.21 -10.85 -3.68
CA ASP A 377 -27.19 -11.62 -4.39
C ASP A 377 -26.36 -12.45 -3.40
N LEU A 378 -26.07 -11.90 -2.22
CA LEU A 378 -25.37 -12.63 -1.15
C LEU A 378 -26.22 -13.77 -0.54
N GLU A 379 -27.53 -13.54 -0.33
CA GLU A 379 -28.44 -14.55 0.22
C GLU A 379 -28.63 -15.75 -0.71
N LYS A 380 -28.47 -15.56 -2.02
CA LYS A 380 -28.51 -16.64 -3.01
C LYS A 380 -27.21 -17.42 -3.09
N SER A 381 -26.14 -16.90 -2.51
CA SER A 381 -24.85 -17.55 -2.53
C SER A 381 -24.70 -18.50 -1.35
N VAL A 382 -24.47 -19.76 -1.64
CA VAL A 382 -24.23 -20.83 -0.65
C VAL A 382 -22.84 -20.70 0.02
N TYR A 383 -22.15 -19.56 -0.12
CA TYR A 383 -20.72 -19.41 0.17
C TYR A 383 -20.42 -18.43 1.29
N ASN A 384 -20.38 -18.94 2.50
CA ASN A 384 -19.75 -18.32 3.66
C ASN A 384 -18.57 -19.19 4.12
N LYS A 385 -17.62 -19.51 3.25
CA LYS A 385 -16.38 -20.14 3.72
C LYS A 385 -15.26 -19.12 3.77
N PRO A 386 -14.69 -18.87 4.95
CA PRO A 386 -13.48 -18.06 5.06
C PRO A 386 -12.33 -18.79 4.38
N ILE A 387 -11.58 -18.06 3.55
CA ILE A 387 -10.51 -18.60 2.73
C ILE A 387 -9.13 -18.25 3.31
N ILE A 388 -9.05 -17.36 4.30
CA ILE A 388 -7.80 -16.86 4.84
C ILE A 388 -7.71 -17.10 6.34
N TYR A 389 -6.64 -17.72 6.79
CA TYR A 389 -6.44 -18.14 8.18
C TYR A 389 -5.75 -17.06 9.01
N ASN A 390 -6.26 -16.77 10.21
CA ASN A 390 -5.63 -15.89 11.19
C ASN A 390 -4.35 -16.45 11.82
N LYS A 391 -4.09 -17.74 11.69
CA LYS A 391 -2.87 -18.41 12.14
C LYS A 391 -2.58 -19.59 11.22
N LEU A 392 -1.61 -19.41 10.37
CA LEU A 392 -0.82 -20.52 9.86
C LEU A 392 0.21 -20.85 10.96
N HIS A 393 0.12 -22.01 11.60
CA HIS A 393 1.22 -22.47 12.42
C HIS A 393 2.38 -22.79 11.48
N ALA A 394 3.39 -21.96 11.50
CA ALA A 394 4.57 -22.07 10.63
C ALA A 394 5.25 -23.45 10.66
N VAL A 395 5.11 -24.18 11.78
CA VAL A 395 5.59 -25.54 11.94
C VAL A 395 4.82 -26.53 11.04
N ASP A 396 3.55 -26.27 10.72
CA ASP A 396 2.72 -27.16 9.90
C ASP A 396 2.99 -27.04 8.41
N VAL A 397 3.35 -25.84 7.93
CA VAL A 397 3.60 -25.61 6.49
C VAL A 397 4.86 -26.33 6.01
N MET A 398 5.91 -26.42 6.83
CA MET A 398 7.20 -26.98 6.43
C MET A 398 7.38 -28.45 6.78
N ASN A 399 6.66 -28.99 7.75
CA ASN A 399 6.67 -30.42 8.05
C ASN A 399 5.74 -31.23 7.13
N ARG A 400 4.89 -30.57 6.35
CA ARG A 400 3.92 -31.20 5.44
C ARG A 400 4.25 -31.00 3.98
N SER A 401 5.51 -31.05 3.60
CA SER A 401 5.90 -31.07 2.17
C SER A 401 5.28 -32.21 1.35
N ASN A 402 4.51 -33.10 1.98
CA ASN A 402 3.78 -34.18 1.32
C ASN A 402 2.28 -34.31 1.65
N GLU A 403 1.71 -33.50 2.57
CA GLU A 403 0.29 -33.61 2.89
C GLU A 403 -0.29 -32.30 3.48
N ILE A 404 -0.50 -31.29 2.63
CA ILE A 404 -1.49 -30.25 2.97
C ILE A 404 -2.79 -30.63 2.28
N ILE A 405 -3.59 -31.45 2.95
CA ILE A 405 -4.97 -31.73 2.52
C ILE A 405 -5.83 -30.60 3.04
N PHE A 406 -6.04 -29.57 2.23
CA PHE A 406 -7.16 -28.68 2.41
C PHE A 406 -8.40 -29.40 1.88
N THR A 407 -9.31 -29.79 2.74
CA THR A 407 -10.62 -30.28 2.33
C THR A 407 -11.42 -29.15 1.71
N THR A 408 -11.29 -28.95 0.43
CA THR A 408 -12.17 -28.07 -0.35
C THR A 408 -13.31 -28.92 -0.90
N SER A 409 -14.54 -28.59 -0.56
CA SER A 409 -15.69 -29.13 -1.25
C SER A 409 -15.80 -28.50 -2.64
N SER A 410 -15.79 -29.32 -3.66
CA SER A 410 -15.77 -29.05 -5.09
C SER A 410 -17.02 -28.41 -5.68
N ASN A 411 -17.56 -27.33 -5.14
CA ASN A 411 -18.66 -26.59 -5.76
C ASN A 411 -18.41 -25.10 -5.67
N PHE A 412 -17.56 -24.59 -6.58
CA PHE A 412 -17.34 -23.16 -6.76
C PHE A 412 -18.42 -22.54 -7.65
N TYR A 413 -19.17 -21.60 -7.11
CA TYR A 413 -19.90 -20.63 -7.92
C TYR A 413 -19.08 -19.34 -8.01
N LYS A 414 -18.73 -18.96 -9.23
CA LYS A 414 -18.12 -17.66 -9.54
C LYS A 414 -19.10 -16.56 -9.19
N PHE A 415 -18.87 -15.83 -8.11
CA PHE A 415 -19.44 -14.49 -7.96
C PHE A 415 -18.81 -13.60 -9.01
N LEU A 416 -19.52 -13.31 -10.06
CA LEU A 416 -19.18 -12.26 -10.99
C LEU A 416 -19.38 -10.91 -10.27
N VAL A 417 -18.35 -10.44 -9.59
CA VAL A 417 -18.16 -9.00 -9.48
C VAL A 417 -18.08 -8.52 -10.93
N LYS A 418 -19.10 -7.81 -11.37
CA LYS A 418 -19.05 -7.16 -12.68
C LYS A 418 -17.99 -6.08 -12.59
N VAL A 419 -16.81 -6.39 -13.06
CA VAL A 419 -15.75 -5.41 -13.27
C VAL A 419 -16.08 -4.69 -14.57
N ARG A 420 -16.57 -3.45 -14.47
CA ARG A 420 -16.87 -2.63 -15.62
C ARG A 420 -15.65 -1.81 -16.01
N LYS A 421 -15.09 -2.06 -17.17
CA LYS A 421 -14.01 -1.25 -17.75
C LYS A 421 -14.55 0.15 -18.07
N ILE A 422 -13.98 1.19 -17.44
CA ILE A 422 -14.40 2.59 -17.63
C ILE A 422 -13.76 3.20 -18.89
N LYS A 423 -13.72 2.53 -20.00
CA LYS A 423 -13.18 2.83 -21.35
C LYS A 423 -11.71 2.45 -21.57
N GLU A 424 -11.54 1.53 -22.52
CA GLU A 424 -10.24 1.19 -23.14
C GLU A 424 -9.62 2.33 -23.94
N LYS A 425 -10.43 3.29 -24.42
CA LYS A 425 -10.00 4.36 -25.35
C LYS A 425 -9.31 5.57 -24.72
N LEU A 426 -9.08 5.58 -23.40
CA LEU A 426 -8.46 6.72 -22.73
C LEU A 426 -6.95 6.84 -22.97
N PHE A 427 -6.31 5.78 -23.46
CA PHE A 427 -4.85 5.69 -23.53
C PHE A 427 -4.29 5.38 -24.94
N ASP A 428 -5.14 5.06 -25.93
CA ASP A 428 -4.70 4.69 -27.28
C ASP A 428 -4.46 5.88 -28.24
N SER A 429 -4.54 7.13 -27.80
CA SER A 429 -4.45 8.29 -28.68
C SER A 429 -3.09 9.00 -28.67
N ASN A 430 -1.99 8.31 -28.39
CA ASN A 430 -0.63 8.84 -28.64
C ASN A 430 0.30 7.72 -29.09
N GLN A 431 0.19 7.27 -30.31
CA GLN A 431 1.29 6.80 -31.14
C GLN A 431 1.70 7.90 -32.10
#